data_ba43e2a12a5cc2d5eb933fd08a037389
#
_entry.id   ba43e2a12a5cc2d5eb933fd08a037389
#
_cell.length_a   1.000
_cell.length_b   1.000
_cell.length_c   1.000
_cell.angle_alpha   90.00
_cell.angle_beta   90.00
_cell.angle_gamma   90.00
#
_symmetry.space_group_name_H-M   'P 1'
#
loop_
_entity.id
_entity.type
_entity.pdbx_description
1 polymer ?
#
loop_
_entity_poly.entity_id
_entity_poly.type
_entity_poly.pdbx_seq_one_letter_code
_entity_poly.pdbx_strand_id
1 'polypeptide(L)'
;MNLRRIISIFFVLVLICGQTWAKKKGDTYDELKTFAEVLDIVQKSYVESPSSKKLIYGAIKGMLNSLDPHSSFLTPDEFKELQIETKGKFGGVGIEITVREGWLTVVSPIEDTPAYKAGLKPGDKIIKINNKPTKNMSLNEAVKLIRGPEGTKVTLTIWRKGFAEPKDFEITRSIISIKSVKVKTLEDQYGYIRLTSFQENTSKELAKALNGLEKRHPIKGVILDMRNNPGGLLDEAVKVADEFLDEGLIVYTKGRLKGQGMQFVAHKNEKPHHYPIVVLVNEGTASAAEIVAGALQDHHRALIIGRPTFGKGSVQTIMPLEDGSALRLTTAWYYTPNGRSIQAKGITPDLIFEQDIEKAKYSHIHIIRERDLERHLKGEEELPIEKDKHKETDFLIDVALQVLKNWDSFTHLRY
;
A
#
# COMPACT_ATOMS: atom_id res chain seq x y z
N MET A 1 47.23 -55.42 17.09
CA MET A 1 45.90 -54.92 17.51
C MET A 1 44.86 -55.74 16.77
N ASN A 2 44.07 -56.57 17.46
CA ASN A 2 43.25 -57.60 16.84
C ASN A 2 42.10 -57.09 16.03
N LEU A 3 41.92 -57.56 14.81
CA LEU A 3 40.86 -57.22 13.86
C LEU A 3 39.43 -57.17 14.51
N ARG A 4 39.18 -58.03 15.48
CA ARG A 4 37.91 -58.00 16.28
C ARG A 4 37.70 -56.74 17.10
N ARG A 5 38.76 -56.06 17.58
CA ARG A 5 38.64 -54.80 18.33
C ARG A 5 38.39 -53.61 17.36
N ILE A 6 38.91 -53.68 16.14
CA ILE A 6 38.66 -52.65 15.11
C ILE A 6 37.20 -52.72 14.63
N ILE A 7 36.65 -53.92 14.43
CA ILE A 7 35.24 -54.12 14.03
C ILE A 7 34.29 -53.67 15.12
N SER A 8 34.60 -53.95 16.42
CA SER A 8 33.77 -53.49 17.57
C SER A 8 33.77 -51.95 17.70
N ILE A 9 34.89 -51.28 17.48
CA ILE A 9 35.00 -49.82 17.52
C ILE A 9 34.22 -49.19 16.35
N PHE A 10 34.28 -49.81 15.16
CA PHE A 10 33.52 -49.33 14.01
C PHE A 10 31.99 -49.49 14.18
N PHE A 11 31.54 -50.56 14.82
CA PHE A 11 30.12 -50.76 15.08
C PHE A 11 29.58 -49.81 16.16
N VAL A 12 30.37 -49.45 17.18
CA VAL A 12 30.01 -48.47 18.19
C VAL A 12 29.99 -47.04 17.60
N LEU A 13 30.91 -46.70 16.70
CA LEU A 13 30.93 -45.41 16.01
C LEU A 13 29.75 -45.23 15.03
N VAL A 14 29.30 -46.28 14.36
CA VAL A 14 28.12 -46.28 13.49
C VAL A 14 26.83 -46.14 14.30
N LEU A 15 26.75 -46.70 15.52
CA LEU A 15 25.62 -46.55 16.42
C LEU A 15 25.52 -45.16 17.07
N ILE A 16 26.64 -44.47 17.24
CA ILE A 16 26.64 -43.08 17.78
C ILE A 16 26.33 -42.03 16.69
N CYS A 17 26.69 -42.26 15.40
CA CYS A 17 26.32 -41.40 14.27
C CYS A 17 24.85 -41.50 13.83
N GLY A 18 24.12 -42.52 14.27
CA GLY A 18 22.71 -42.74 13.90
C GLY A 18 21.67 -42.01 14.76
N GLN A 19 22.09 -41.25 15.79
CA GLN A 19 21.17 -40.61 16.73
C GLN A 19 20.99 -39.10 16.57
N THR A 20 21.58 -38.52 15.56
CA THR A 20 21.41 -37.09 15.33
C THR A 20 20.74 -36.84 14.00
N TRP A 21 19.45 -37.06 13.87
CA TRP A 21 18.57 -36.37 12.90
C TRP A 21 17.15 -36.97 12.88
N ALA A 22 16.60 -37.26 14.05
CA ALA A 22 15.15 -37.34 14.23
C ALA A 22 14.68 -35.99 14.77
N LYS A 23 14.55 -34.97 13.90
CA LYS A 23 13.83 -33.73 14.22
C LYS A 23 12.40 -34.17 14.60
N LYS A 24 12.02 -34.03 15.87
CA LYS A 24 10.73 -34.40 16.43
C LYS A 24 9.56 -33.97 15.53
N LYS A 25 8.99 -34.92 14.81
CA LYS A 25 7.75 -34.74 14.02
C LYS A 25 6.52 -34.71 14.94
N GLY A 26 6.72 -34.78 16.27
CA GLY A 26 5.67 -34.82 17.29
C GLY A 26 5.17 -33.45 17.77
N ASP A 27 6.00 -32.42 17.68
CA ASP A 27 5.73 -31.10 18.31
C ASP A 27 4.43 -30.44 17.83
N THR A 28 4.21 -30.37 16.51
CA THR A 28 3.04 -29.66 15.93
C THR A 28 1.70 -30.34 16.23
N TYR A 29 1.67 -31.68 16.36
CA TYR A 29 0.44 -32.40 16.70
C TYR A 29 0.07 -32.25 18.16
N ASP A 30 1.05 -32.26 19.07
CA ASP A 30 0.84 -32.07 20.50
C ASP A 30 0.31 -30.63 20.75
N GLU A 31 0.84 -29.65 20.05
CA GLU A 31 0.38 -28.27 20.14
C GLU A 31 -1.02 -28.05 19.54
N LEU A 32 -1.35 -28.74 18.44
CA LEU A 32 -2.71 -28.75 17.90
C LEU A 32 -3.71 -29.40 18.83
N LYS A 33 -3.30 -30.46 19.56
CA LYS A 33 -4.13 -31.08 20.60
C LYS A 33 -4.41 -30.10 21.73
N THR A 34 -3.38 -29.43 22.24
CA THR A 34 -3.53 -28.36 23.24
C THR A 34 -4.45 -27.26 22.77
N PHE A 35 -4.32 -26.81 21.52
CA PHE A 35 -5.20 -25.83 20.94
C PHE A 35 -6.67 -26.26 20.88
N ALA A 36 -6.91 -27.53 20.47
CA ALA A 36 -8.26 -28.08 20.41
C ALA A 36 -8.88 -28.22 21.82
N GLU A 37 -8.09 -28.62 22.82
CA GLU A 37 -8.52 -28.72 24.22
C GLU A 37 -8.90 -27.35 24.79
N VAL A 38 -8.07 -26.31 24.56
CA VAL A 38 -8.38 -24.93 24.97
C VAL A 38 -9.65 -24.45 24.30
N LEU A 39 -9.81 -24.70 22.99
CA LEU A 39 -11.02 -24.31 22.24
C LEU A 39 -12.28 -24.94 22.85
N ASP A 40 -12.24 -26.24 23.19
CA ASP A 40 -13.34 -26.98 23.81
C ASP A 40 -13.68 -26.41 25.21
N ILE A 41 -12.67 -26.16 26.04
CA ILE A 41 -12.85 -25.53 27.36
C ILE A 41 -13.50 -24.16 27.24
N VAL A 42 -13.03 -23.31 26.33
CA VAL A 42 -13.58 -21.96 26.11
C VAL A 42 -15.03 -22.04 25.66
N GLN A 43 -15.37 -22.95 24.73
CA GLN A 43 -16.74 -23.11 24.23
C GLN A 43 -17.70 -23.59 25.33
N LYS A 44 -17.23 -24.43 26.26
CA LYS A 44 -18.06 -25.01 27.34
C LYS A 44 -18.15 -24.15 28.58
N SER A 45 -17.08 -23.42 28.92
CA SER A 45 -16.91 -22.81 30.23
C SER A 45 -16.95 -21.27 30.22
N TYR A 46 -16.90 -20.63 29.04
CA TYR A 46 -16.99 -19.15 28.98
C TYR A 46 -18.39 -18.67 29.39
N VAL A 47 -18.47 -17.54 30.09
CA VAL A 47 -19.71 -16.98 30.67
C VAL A 47 -20.82 -16.76 29.63
N GLU A 48 -20.47 -16.50 28.37
CA GLU A 48 -21.40 -16.38 27.26
C GLU A 48 -21.08 -17.47 26.22
N SER A 49 -22.06 -17.84 25.37
CA SER A 49 -21.80 -18.82 24.29
C SER A 49 -21.03 -18.18 23.13
N PRO A 50 -19.72 -18.41 22.96
CA PRO A 50 -18.94 -17.78 21.93
C PRO A 50 -19.14 -18.46 20.57
N SER A 51 -19.16 -17.67 19.49
CA SER A 51 -19.16 -18.22 18.14
C SER A 51 -17.84 -18.93 17.80
N SER A 52 -17.90 -20.19 17.42
CA SER A 52 -16.73 -20.98 16.96
C SER A 52 -15.94 -20.26 15.88
N LYS A 53 -16.65 -19.68 14.90
CA LYS A 53 -16.03 -18.91 13.81
C LYS A 53 -15.23 -17.71 14.34
N LYS A 54 -15.76 -16.98 15.34
CA LYS A 54 -15.08 -15.84 15.95
C LYS A 54 -13.80 -16.28 16.68
N LEU A 55 -13.84 -17.42 17.40
CA LEU A 55 -12.69 -17.97 18.11
C LEU A 55 -11.59 -18.42 17.13
N ILE A 56 -11.95 -19.19 16.10
CA ILE A 56 -11.00 -19.68 15.07
C ILE A 56 -10.38 -18.52 14.30
N TYR A 57 -11.17 -17.54 13.85
CA TYR A 57 -10.65 -16.37 13.16
C TYR A 57 -9.71 -15.54 14.05
N GLY A 58 -10.03 -15.43 15.36
CA GLY A 58 -9.15 -14.80 16.34
C GLY A 58 -7.82 -15.51 16.49
N ALA A 59 -7.84 -16.85 16.54
CA ALA A 59 -6.64 -17.66 16.61
C ALA A 59 -5.76 -17.52 15.35
N ILE A 60 -6.36 -17.57 14.17
CA ILE A 60 -5.65 -17.37 12.89
C ILE A 60 -5.04 -15.98 12.83
N LYS A 61 -5.78 -14.93 13.22
CA LYS A 61 -5.25 -13.55 13.31
C LYS A 61 -4.07 -13.49 14.29
N GLY A 62 -4.16 -14.13 15.45
CA GLY A 62 -3.06 -14.20 16.43
C GLY A 62 -1.81 -14.87 15.87
N MET A 63 -1.98 -16.00 15.17
CA MET A 63 -0.89 -16.71 14.50
C MET A 63 -0.17 -15.83 13.47
N LEU A 64 -0.91 -15.14 12.60
CA LEU A 64 -0.29 -14.30 11.58
C LEU A 64 0.35 -13.06 12.19
N ASN A 65 -0.27 -12.44 13.18
CA ASN A 65 0.30 -11.31 13.91
C ASN A 65 1.61 -11.66 14.65
N SER A 66 1.89 -12.95 14.89
CA SER A 66 3.17 -13.36 15.46
C SER A 66 4.33 -13.37 14.48
N LEU A 67 4.06 -13.24 13.16
CA LEU A 67 5.07 -13.29 12.11
C LEU A 67 5.67 -11.90 11.86
N ASP A 68 4.86 -10.94 11.41
CA ASP A 68 5.26 -9.60 11.05
C ASP A 68 4.02 -8.65 11.00
N PRO A 69 4.19 -7.31 10.90
CA PRO A 69 3.06 -6.37 10.89
C PRO A 69 2.26 -6.35 9.59
N HIS A 70 2.72 -7.02 8.54
CA HIS A 70 2.10 -7.00 7.21
C HIS A 70 1.35 -8.29 6.87
N SER A 71 1.71 -9.40 7.51
CA SER A 71 0.98 -10.67 7.39
C SER A 71 -0.33 -10.60 8.17
N SER A 72 -1.44 -10.94 7.53
CA SER A 72 -2.76 -10.85 8.17
C SER A 72 -3.76 -11.84 7.58
N PHE A 73 -4.76 -12.20 8.39
CA PHE A 73 -5.95 -12.89 7.94
C PHE A 73 -7.04 -11.87 7.61
N LEU A 74 -7.56 -11.97 6.40
CA LEU A 74 -8.65 -11.13 5.90
C LEU A 74 -9.95 -11.92 5.96
N THR A 75 -10.92 -11.44 6.70
CA THR A 75 -12.30 -11.96 6.61
C THR A 75 -12.85 -11.74 5.21
N PRO A 76 -13.95 -12.42 4.81
CA PRO A 76 -14.57 -12.21 3.49
C PRO A 76 -14.86 -10.75 3.17
N ASP A 77 -15.30 -9.97 4.17
CA ASP A 77 -15.55 -8.54 4.01
C ASP A 77 -14.24 -7.75 3.79
N GLU A 78 -13.22 -8.00 4.63
CA GLU A 78 -11.91 -7.36 4.52
C GLU A 78 -11.21 -7.71 3.19
N PHE A 79 -11.34 -8.94 2.73
CA PHE A 79 -10.81 -9.35 1.41
C PHE A 79 -11.51 -8.66 0.26
N LYS A 80 -12.84 -8.52 0.33
CA LYS A 80 -13.63 -7.77 -0.66
C LYS A 80 -13.23 -6.28 -0.70
N GLU A 81 -13.00 -5.65 0.46
CA GLU A 81 -12.52 -4.26 0.51
C GLU A 81 -11.12 -4.15 -0.14
N LEU A 82 -10.20 -5.06 0.16
CA LEU A 82 -8.88 -5.09 -0.48
C LEU A 82 -8.98 -5.23 -2.01
N GLN A 83 -9.90 -6.06 -2.51
CA GLN A 83 -10.14 -6.19 -3.95
C GLN A 83 -10.68 -4.88 -4.56
N ILE A 84 -11.54 -4.16 -3.83
CA ILE A 84 -12.05 -2.86 -4.26
C ILE A 84 -10.91 -1.83 -4.33
N GLU A 85 -10.09 -1.75 -3.30
CA GLU A 85 -8.94 -0.85 -3.25
C GLU A 85 -7.95 -1.13 -4.39
N THR A 86 -7.66 -2.40 -4.63
CA THR A 86 -6.76 -2.86 -5.69
C THR A 86 -7.30 -2.55 -7.09
N LYS A 87 -8.60 -2.76 -7.31
CA LYS A 87 -9.26 -2.44 -8.58
C LYS A 87 -9.44 -0.94 -8.78
N GLY A 88 -9.44 -0.15 -7.70
CA GLY A 88 -9.74 1.27 -7.74
C GLY A 88 -11.16 1.61 -8.17
N LYS A 89 -12.08 0.63 -8.09
CA LYS A 89 -13.47 0.76 -8.52
C LYS A 89 -14.41 0.07 -7.54
N PHE A 90 -15.53 0.72 -7.23
CA PHE A 90 -16.55 0.13 -6.37
C PHE A 90 -17.95 0.62 -6.77
N GLY A 91 -18.94 -0.22 -6.50
CA GLY A 91 -20.35 0.17 -6.65
C GLY A 91 -20.78 1.07 -5.49
N GLY A 92 -21.30 2.25 -5.80
CA GLY A 92 -21.70 3.22 -4.79
C GLY A 92 -22.29 4.50 -5.38
N VAL A 93 -22.38 5.53 -4.56
CA VAL A 93 -22.97 6.82 -4.98
C VAL A 93 -21.93 7.92 -5.25
N GLY A 94 -20.65 7.73 -4.83
CA GLY A 94 -19.58 8.69 -5.05
C GLY A 94 -19.59 9.88 -4.09
N ILE A 95 -19.52 9.60 -2.79
CA ILE A 95 -19.37 10.61 -1.75
C ILE A 95 -18.19 10.28 -0.84
N GLU A 96 -17.50 11.31 -0.40
CA GLU A 96 -16.57 11.26 0.72
C GLU A 96 -17.32 11.65 1.99
N ILE A 97 -17.24 10.82 3.04
CA ILE A 97 -17.97 11.02 4.29
C ILE A 97 -17.04 10.96 5.51
N THR A 98 -17.42 11.63 6.56
CA THR A 98 -16.76 11.61 7.86
C THR A 98 -17.81 11.62 8.98
N VAL A 99 -17.37 11.40 10.22
CA VAL A 99 -18.21 11.59 11.40
C VAL A 99 -17.86 12.93 12.05
N ARG A 100 -18.82 13.82 12.19
CA ARG A 100 -18.69 15.10 12.91
C ARG A 100 -19.82 15.22 13.93
N GLU A 101 -19.49 15.48 15.19
CA GLU A 101 -20.47 15.64 16.28
C GLU A 101 -21.45 14.45 16.38
N GLY A 102 -20.97 13.23 16.15
CA GLY A 102 -21.79 12.01 16.18
C GLY A 102 -22.69 11.80 14.96
N TRP A 103 -22.58 12.63 13.91
CA TRP A 103 -23.35 12.53 12.68
C TRP A 103 -22.47 12.22 11.47
N LEU A 104 -22.94 11.35 10.60
CA LEU A 104 -22.35 11.16 9.29
C LEU A 104 -22.53 12.44 8.48
N THR A 105 -21.41 12.97 7.96
CA THR A 105 -21.40 14.24 7.24
C THR A 105 -20.69 14.06 5.91
N VAL A 106 -21.27 14.56 4.83
CA VAL A 106 -20.66 14.61 3.50
C VAL A 106 -19.51 15.62 3.54
N VAL A 107 -18.28 15.15 3.27
CA VAL A 107 -17.12 16.01 3.08
C VAL A 107 -17.21 16.65 1.70
N SER A 108 -17.35 15.81 0.67
CA SER A 108 -17.65 16.26 -0.69
C SER A 108 -18.30 15.14 -1.52
N PRO A 109 -19.23 15.45 -2.43
CA PRO A 109 -19.57 14.55 -3.51
C PRO A 109 -18.45 14.55 -4.53
N ILE A 110 -18.14 13.36 -5.10
CA ILE A 110 -17.16 13.22 -6.18
C ILE A 110 -17.81 13.70 -7.48
N GLU A 111 -17.12 14.54 -8.22
CA GLU A 111 -17.60 15.11 -9.48
C GLU A 111 -18.03 14.01 -10.49
N ASP A 112 -19.06 14.25 -11.27
CA ASP A 112 -19.66 13.35 -12.25
C ASP A 112 -20.32 12.06 -11.69
N THR A 113 -20.34 11.86 -10.38
CA THR A 113 -20.96 10.68 -9.75
C THR A 113 -22.48 10.85 -9.50
N PRO A 114 -23.20 9.75 -9.21
CA PRO A 114 -24.63 9.82 -8.89
C PRO A 114 -24.98 10.77 -7.75
N ALA A 115 -24.16 10.82 -6.70
CA ALA A 115 -24.40 11.72 -5.56
C ALA A 115 -24.23 13.20 -5.95
N TYR A 116 -23.24 13.52 -6.77
CA TYR A 116 -23.04 14.85 -7.32
C TYR A 116 -24.25 15.29 -8.18
N LYS A 117 -24.71 14.40 -9.07
CA LYS A 117 -25.88 14.64 -9.94
C LYS A 117 -27.16 14.76 -9.16
N ALA A 118 -27.31 14.03 -8.06
CA ALA A 118 -28.43 14.15 -7.13
C ALA A 118 -28.43 15.46 -6.33
N GLY A 119 -27.35 16.26 -6.37
CA GLY A 119 -27.28 17.55 -5.71
C GLY A 119 -26.88 17.47 -4.23
N LEU A 120 -26.18 16.42 -3.80
CA LEU A 120 -25.54 16.40 -2.48
C LEU A 120 -24.45 17.47 -2.41
N LYS A 121 -24.23 18.03 -1.23
CA LYS A 121 -23.30 19.14 -1.00
C LYS A 121 -22.38 18.86 0.19
N PRO A 122 -21.19 19.47 0.24
CA PRO A 122 -20.36 19.49 1.43
C PRO A 122 -21.13 20.01 2.65
N GLY A 123 -20.98 19.34 3.78
CA GLY A 123 -21.67 19.68 5.04
C GLY A 123 -23.06 19.08 5.20
N ASP A 124 -23.59 18.35 4.23
CA ASP A 124 -24.85 17.60 4.37
C ASP A 124 -24.72 16.57 5.49
N LYS A 125 -25.64 16.56 6.45
CA LYS A 125 -25.71 15.52 7.48
C LYS A 125 -26.63 14.40 6.98
N ILE A 126 -26.10 13.19 6.88
CA ILE A 126 -26.87 11.99 6.53
C ILE A 126 -27.49 11.47 7.80
N ILE A 127 -28.79 11.63 7.98
CA ILE A 127 -29.49 11.24 9.20
C ILE A 127 -30.12 9.85 9.13
N LYS A 128 -30.37 9.33 7.91
CA LYS A 128 -30.79 7.93 7.67
C LYS A 128 -30.17 7.42 6.37
N ILE A 129 -29.94 6.10 6.32
CA ILE A 129 -29.59 5.33 5.12
C ILE A 129 -30.59 4.18 5.01
N ASN A 130 -31.39 4.12 3.92
CA ASN A 130 -32.48 3.15 3.74
C ASN A 130 -33.37 3.04 4.99
N ASN A 131 -33.85 4.17 5.49
CA ASN A 131 -34.64 4.30 6.73
C ASN A 131 -33.92 3.95 8.05
N LYS A 132 -32.68 3.45 8.02
CA LYS A 132 -31.88 3.16 9.23
C LYS A 132 -31.22 4.44 9.75
N PRO A 133 -31.49 4.85 11.02
CA PRO A 133 -30.86 6.03 11.61
C PRO A 133 -29.31 5.89 11.65
N THR A 134 -28.62 7.01 11.42
CA THR A 134 -27.15 7.05 11.36
C THR A 134 -26.49 7.62 12.61
N LYS A 135 -27.28 8.07 13.60
CA LYS A 135 -26.74 8.59 14.85
C LYS A 135 -25.89 7.53 15.55
N ASN A 136 -24.64 7.85 15.86
CA ASN A 136 -23.65 6.95 16.44
C ASN A 136 -23.29 5.72 15.58
N MET A 137 -23.65 5.71 14.29
CA MET A 137 -23.22 4.69 13.33
C MET A 137 -21.74 4.88 13.02
N SER A 138 -20.98 3.79 13.00
CA SER A 138 -19.58 3.84 12.57
C SER A 138 -19.46 4.16 11.08
N LEU A 139 -18.34 4.76 10.68
CA LEU A 139 -18.06 5.06 9.27
C LEU A 139 -18.13 3.79 8.40
N ASN A 140 -17.56 2.69 8.89
CA ASN A 140 -17.55 1.40 8.18
C ASN A 140 -18.96 0.83 7.97
N GLU A 141 -19.84 0.92 8.95
CA GLU A 141 -21.25 0.50 8.79
C GLU A 141 -21.97 1.36 7.77
N ALA A 142 -21.76 2.67 7.79
CA ALA A 142 -22.35 3.59 6.81
C ALA A 142 -21.87 3.27 5.39
N VAL A 143 -20.55 3.06 5.20
CA VAL A 143 -19.96 2.68 3.91
C VAL A 143 -20.57 1.38 3.38
N LYS A 144 -20.75 0.35 4.23
CA LYS A 144 -21.39 -0.92 3.84
C LYS A 144 -22.84 -0.73 3.37
N LEU A 145 -23.59 0.23 3.94
CA LEU A 145 -24.98 0.51 3.54
C LEU A 145 -25.05 1.38 2.28
N ILE A 146 -24.12 2.32 2.10
CA ILE A 146 -24.08 3.22 0.94
C ILE A 146 -23.55 2.51 -0.29
N ARG A 147 -22.51 1.67 -0.15
CA ARG A 147 -22.00 0.83 -1.23
C ARG A 147 -22.97 -0.30 -1.59
N GLY A 148 -22.85 -0.84 -2.80
CA GLY A 148 -23.65 -1.96 -3.27
C GLY A 148 -23.51 -2.16 -4.78
N PRO A 149 -24.15 -3.18 -5.36
CA PRO A 149 -24.10 -3.46 -6.79
C PRO A 149 -24.57 -2.27 -7.63
N GLU A 150 -23.92 -2.08 -8.78
CA GLU A 150 -24.36 -1.09 -9.78
C GLU A 150 -25.84 -1.30 -10.14
N GLY A 151 -26.55 -0.20 -10.39
CA GLY A 151 -27.96 -0.21 -10.75
C GLY A 151 -28.94 -0.35 -9.56
N THR A 152 -28.44 -0.71 -8.36
CA THR A 152 -29.30 -0.75 -7.16
C THR A 152 -29.47 0.65 -6.55
N LYS A 153 -30.58 0.85 -5.82
CA LYS A 153 -30.89 2.15 -5.20
C LYS A 153 -30.48 2.20 -3.75
N VAL A 154 -30.13 3.39 -3.28
CA VAL A 154 -29.97 3.73 -1.87
C VAL A 154 -30.67 5.05 -1.60
N THR A 155 -31.39 5.13 -0.49
CA THR A 155 -32.04 6.37 -0.04
C THR A 155 -31.24 6.97 1.10
N LEU A 156 -30.78 8.21 0.90
CA LEU A 156 -30.09 9.01 1.91
C LEU A 156 -31.02 10.10 2.39
N THR A 157 -31.42 10.08 3.66
CA THR A 157 -32.16 11.18 4.27
C THR A 157 -31.18 12.24 4.74
N ILE A 158 -31.21 13.40 4.14
CA ILE A 158 -30.25 14.50 4.33
C ILE A 158 -30.90 15.64 5.15
N TRP A 159 -30.16 16.07 6.15
CA TRP A 159 -30.40 17.36 6.78
C TRP A 159 -29.33 18.36 6.30
N ARG A 160 -29.80 19.52 5.85
CA ARG A 160 -28.96 20.62 5.37
C ARG A 160 -29.42 21.93 5.93
N LYS A 161 -28.51 22.82 6.30
CA LYS A 161 -28.85 24.20 6.73
C LYS A 161 -29.68 24.89 5.62
N GLY A 162 -30.87 25.34 5.96
CA GLY A 162 -31.82 25.96 5.02
C GLY A 162 -32.92 25.02 4.51
N PHE A 163 -32.92 23.73 4.91
CA PHE A 163 -34.06 22.86 4.72
C PHE A 163 -35.06 23.06 5.89
N ALA A 164 -36.37 23.16 5.60
CA ALA A 164 -37.40 23.21 6.64
C ALA A 164 -37.51 21.86 7.37
N GLU A 165 -37.31 20.76 6.64
CA GLU A 165 -37.30 19.37 7.13
C GLU A 165 -36.28 18.53 6.35
N PRO A 166 -35.86 17.38 6.92
CA PRO A 166 -34.97 16.47 6.20
C PRO A 166 -35.57 15.99 4.86
N LYS A 167 -34.74 15.86 3.83
CA LYS A 167 -35.17 15.40 2.50
C LYS A 167 -34.52 14.10 2.12
N ASP A 168 -35.30 13.23 1.48
CA ASP A 168 -34.81 11.96 0.93
C ASP A 168 -34.22 12.16 -0.46
N PHE A 169 -33.03 11.61 -0.65
CA PHE A 169 -32.32 11.52 -1.94
C PHE A 169 -32.23 10.05 -2.32
N GLU A 170 -33.07 9.62 -3.25
CA GLU A 170 -32.95 8.30 -3.85
C GLU A 170 -31.90 8.32 -4.95
N ILE A 171 -30.81 7.54 -4.76
CA ILE A 171 -29.65 7.57 -5.63
C ILE A 171 -29.39 6.16 -6.17
N THR A 172 -29.35 6.02 -7.49
CA THR A 172 -28.96 4.77 -8.13
C THR A 172 -27.43 4.63 -8.09
N ARG A 173 -26.94 3.53 -7.54
CA ARG A 173 -25.51 3.24 -7.47
C ARG A 173 -24.93 3.04 -8.85
N SER A 174 -23.70 3.53 -9.06
CA SER A 174 -22.92 3.26 -10.26
C SER A 174 -21.51 2.79 -9.87
N ILE A 175 -20.73 2.37 -10.84
CA ILE A 175 -19.29 2.13 -10.63
C ILE A 175 -18.59 3.47 -10.43
N ILE A 176 -18.02 3.67 -9.25
CA ILE A 176 -17.21 4.82 -8.89
C ILE A 176 -15.75 4.47 -9.08
N SER A 177 -15.03 5.23 -9.90
CA SER A 177 -13.58 5.06 -10.11
C SER A 177 -12.80 6.05 -9.27
N ILE A 178 -11.85 5.55 -8.49
CA ILE A 178 -10.88 6.38 -7.75
C ILE A 178 -9.70 6.63 -8.68
N LYS A 179 -9.52 7.88 -9.12
CA LYS A 179 -8.40 8.23 -10.01
C LYS A 179 -7.08 8.13 -9.26
N SER A 180 -6.22 7.20 -9.69
CA SER A 180 -4.86 7.05 -9.18
C SER A 180 -3.87 8.04 -9.82
N VAL A 181 -4.20 8.59 -10.98
CA VAL A 181 -3.38 9.54 -11.73
C VAL A 181 -4.08 10.88 -11.82
N LYS A 182 -3.41 11.95 -11.37
CA LYS A 182 -3.86 13.35 -11.54
C LYS A 182 -2.80 14.09 -12.34
N VAL A 183 -3.21 14.89 -13.32
CA VAL A 183 -2.30 15.58 -14.24
C VAL A 183 -2.65 17.06 -14.34
N LYS A 184 -1.63 17.90 -14.36
CA LYS A 184 -1.71 19.33 -14.72
C LYS A 184 -0.45 19.76 -15.47
N THR A 185 -0.54 20.85 -16.23
CA THR A 185 0.60 21.51 -16.87
C THR A 185 1.07 22.66 -15.98
N LEU A 186 2.37 22.81 -15.84
CA LEU A 186 3.01 23.93 -15.16
C LEU A 186 3.73 24.77 -16.20
N GLU A 187 3.53 26.09 -16.17
CA GLU A 187 4.16 27.05 -17.09
C GLU A 187 4.13 26.60 -18.57
N ASP A 188 3.03 25.95 -18.98
CA ASP A 188 2.73 25.44 -20.32
C ASP A 188 3.75 24.45 -20.94
N GLN A 189 4.89 24.18 -20.29
CA GLN A 189 5.97 23.33 -20.82
C GLN A 189 6.42 22.19 -19.92
N TYR A 190 5.92 22.12 -18.66
CA TYR A 190 6.29 21.10 -17.70
C TYR A 190 5.06 20.30 -17.27
N GLY A 191 5.17 18.99 -17.33
CA GLY A 191 4.13 18.09 -16.83
C GLY A 191 4.24 17.91 -15.32
N TYR A 192 3.11 17.98 -14.61
CA TYR A 192 3.01 17.52 -13.24
C TYR A 192 2.02 16.35 -13.20
N ILE A 193 2.49 15.20 -12.75
CA ILE A 193 1.70 13.98 -12.64
C ILE A 193 1.80 13.49 -11.21
N ARG A 194 0.65 13.40 -10.51
CA ARG A 194 0.59 12.81 -9.18
C ARG A 194 0.05 11.40 -9.26
N LEU A 195 0.83 10.44 -8.76
CA LEU A 195 0.41 9.06 -8.55
C LEU A 195 0.02 8.88 -7.08
N THR A 196 -1.26 8.62 -6.80
CA THR A 196 -1.77 8.49 -5.42
C THR A 196 -1.70 7.06 -4.89
N SER A 197 -1.71 6.06 -5.78
CA SER A 197 -1.59 4.62 -5.48
C SER A 197 -1.36 3.84 -6.76
N PHE A 198 -1.05 2.54 -6.66
CA PHE A 198 -0.89 1.63 -7.79
C PHE A 198 -2.08 0.66 -7.84
N GLN A 199 -3.12 1.04 -8.58
CA GLN A 199 -4.35 0.28 -8.82
C GLN A 199 -4.33 -0.36 -10.21
N GLU A 200 -5.24 -1.28 -10.50
CA GLU A 200 -5.46 -1.75 -11.88
C GLU A 200 -5.64 -0.56 -12.83
N ASN A 201 -4.90 -0.54 -13.93
CA ASN A 201 -4.86 0.51 -14.95
C ASN A 201 -4.10 1.80 -14.60
N THR A 202 -3.40 1.92 -13.48
CA THR A 202 -2.59 3.11 -13.16
C THR A 202 -1.56 3.39 -14.25
N SER A 203 -0.89 2.37 -14.78
CA SER A 203 0.07 2.49 -15.89
C SER A 203 -0.59 3.02 -17.16
N LYS A 204 -1.78 2.51 -17.51
CA LYS A 204 -2.55 2.97 -18.67
C LYS A 204 -3.03 4.43 -18.52
N GLU A 205 -3.45 4.81 -17.31
CA GLU A 205 -3.83 6.19 -17.01
C GLU A 205 -2.62 7.12 -17.09
N LEU A 206 -1.44 6.67 -16.61
CA LEU A 206 -0.18 7.40 -16.74
C LEU A 206 0.20 7.62 -18.21
N ALA A 207 0.24 6.55 -19.01
CA ALA A 207 0.55 6.65 -20.44
C ALA A 207 -0.40 7.60 -21.18
N LYS A 208 -1.72 7.54 -20.86
CA LYS A 208 -2.70 8.48 -21.39
C LYS A 208 -2.42 9.93 -20.97
N ALA A 209 -2.00 10.15 -19.71
CA ALA A 209 -1.67 11.46 -19.18
C ALA A 209 -0.43 12.05 -19.89
N LEU A 210 0.66 11.27 -20.05
CA LEU A 210 1.87 11.64 -20.76
C LEU A 210 1.58 11.98 -22.22
N ASN A 211 0.90 11.09 -22.93
CA ASN A 211 0.47 11.35 -24.32
C ASN A 211 -0.41 12.60 -24.44
N GLY A 212 -1.25 12.89 -23.45
CA GLY A 212 -2.10 14.08 -23.42
C GLY A 212 -1.31 15.36 -23.21
N LEU A 213 -0.25 15.33 -22.41
CA LEU A 213 0.67 16.44 -22.21
C LEU A 213 1.48 16.72 -23.48
N GLU A 214 2.09 15.69 -24.07
CA GLU A 214 2.95 15.79 -25.26
C GLU A 214 2.22 16.27 -26.51
N LYS A 215 0.93 15.94 -26.65
CA LYS A 215 0.11 16.41 -27.78
C LYS A 215 -0.19 17.91 -27.75
N ARG A 216 -0.17 18.52 -26.58
CA ARG A 216 -0.52 19.95 -26.43
C ARG A 216 0.66 20.87 -26.77
N HIS A 217 1.83 20.56 -26.22
CA HIS A 217 3.08 21.33 -26.41
C HIS A 217 4.28 20.40 -26.21
N PRO A 218 5.45 20.74 -26.82
CA PRO A 218 6.71 20.04 -26.48
C PRO A 218 6.99 20.15 -24.98
N ILE A 219 7.06 19.01 -24.31
CA ILE A 219 7.32 18.92 -22.86
C ILE A 219 8.82 19.03 -22.61
N LYS A 220 9.22 19.96 -21.75
CA LYS A 220 10.62 20.15 -21.32
C LYS A 220 11.02 19.33 -20.09
N GLY A 221 10.05 18.76 -19.38
CA GLY A 221 10.29 17.93 -18.21
C GLY A 221 9.01 17.53 -17.49
N VAL A 222 9.10 16.52 -16.65
CA VAL A 222 7.98 15.99 -15.88
C VAL A 222 8.34 15.90 -14.40
N ILE A 223 7.43 16.35 -13.54
CA ILE A 223 7.43 16.09 -12.10
C ILE A 223 6.46 14.92 -11.85
N LEU A 224 7.00 13.81 -11.37
CA LEU A 224 6.24 12.64 -10.93
C LEU A 224 6.10 12.67 -9.40
N ASP A 225 4.95 13.09 -8.89
CA ASP A 225 4.72 13.23 -7.45
C ASP A 225 4.13 11.95 -6.86
N MET A 226 4.93 11.25 -6.07
CA MET A 226 4.55 10.03 -5.33
C MET A 226 4.53 10.24 -3.81
N ARG A 227 4.52 11.48 -3.32
CA ARG A 227 4.39 11.76 -1.90
C ARG A 227 3.08 11.22 -1.35
N ASN A 228 3.12 10.59 -0.16
CA ASN A 228 1.98 9.92 0.47
C ASN A 228 1.32 8.84 -0.42
N ASN A 229 2.08 8.21 -1.30
CA ASN A 229 1.64 7.05 -2.09
C ASN A 229 2.01 5.76 -1.34
N PRO A 230 1.04 5.03 -0.76
CA PRO A 230 1.32 3.84 0.06
C PRO A 230 1.74 2.60 -0.77
N GLY A 231 1.82 2.75 -2.11
CA GLY A 231 2.09 1.65 -3.02
C GLY A 231 0.82 1.07 -3.64
N GLY A 232 0.77 -0.24 -3.79
CA GLY A 232 -0.32 -0.99 -4.41
C GLY A 232 0.21 -2.19 -5.20
N LEU A 233 -0.31 -2.41 -6.40
CA LEU A 233 0.04 -3.57 -7.24
C LEU A 233 1.48 -3.48 -7.76
N LEU A 234 2.25 -4.57 -7.55
CA LEU A 234 3.60 -4.71 -8.07
C LEU A 234 3.64 -4.58 -9.60
N ASP A 235 2.74 -5.29 -10.28
CA ASP A 235 2.72 -5.29 -11.76
C ASP A 235 2.46 -3.89 -12.34
N GLU A 236 1.68 -3.07 -11.65
CA GLU A 236 1.43 -1.69 -12.09
C GLU A 236 2.65 -0.79 -11.82
N ALA A 237 3.38 -1.01 -10.70
CA ALA A 237 4.63 -0.31 -10.44
C ALA A 237 5.70 -0.65 -11.48
N VAL A 238 5.80 -1.93 -11.83
CA VAL A 238 6.71 -2.40 -12.90
C VAL A 238 6.37 -1.69 -14.22
N LYS A 239 5.10 -1.70 -14.65
CA LYS A 239 4.67 -1.04 -15.90
C LYS A 239 4.87 0.48 -15.86
N VAL A 240 4.69 1.11 -14.70
CA VAL A 240 4.96 2.56 -14.54
C VAL A 240 6.45 2.86 -14.66
N ALA A 241 7.33 2.01 -14.10
CA ALA A 241 8.77 2.18 -14.28
C ALA A 241 9.19 1.89 -15.73
N ASP A 242 8.60 0.85 -16.34
CA ASP A 242 8.83 0.45 -17.74
C ASP A 242 8.48 1.57 -18.73
N GLU A 243 7.47 2.41 -18.44
CA GLU A 243 7.12 3.58 -19.26
C GLU A 243 8.28 4.57 -19.43
N PHE A 244 9.20 4.62 -18.47
CA PHE A 244 10.33 5.57 -18.45
C PHE A 244 11.69 4.94 -18.71
N LEU A 245 11.78 3.62 -18.75
CA LEU A 245 13.02 2.86 -18.95
C LEU A 245 12.94 2.08 -20.26
N ASP A 246 14.03 2.03 -21.01
CA ASP A 246 14.09 1.30 -22.29
C ASP A 246 14.70 -0.10 -22.16
N GLU A 247 15.47 -0.35 -21.09
CA GLU A 247 16.13 -1.63 -20.83
C GLU A 247 16.58 -1.75 -19.37
N GLY A 248 17.01 -2.93 -18.99
CA GLY A 248 17.60 -3.22 -17.69
C GLY A 248 16.57 -3.75 -16.66
N LEU A 249 17.07 -4.04 -15.48
CA LEU A 249 16.26 -4.58 -14.38
C LEU A 249 15.45 -3.46 -13.72
N ILE A 250 14.17 -3.68 -13.44
CA ILE A 250 13.32 -2.76 -12.68
C ILE A 250 13.34 -3.10 -11.18
N VAL A 251 13.09 -4.36 -10.89
CA VAL A 251 13.04 -4.88 -9.52
C VAL A 251 13.24 -6.39 -9.54
N TYR A 252 13.81 -6.95 -8.50
CA TYR A 252 13.80 -8.39 -8.30
C TYR A 252 13.39 -8.76 -6.88
N THR A 253 12.93 -9.99 -6.71
CA THR A 253 12.48 -10.50 -5.41
C THR A 253 13.32 -11.69 -4.98
N LYS A 254 13.52 -11.85 -3.66
CA LYS A 254 14.11 -13.05 -3.07
C LYS A 254 13.14 -13.61 -2.03
N GLY A 255 12.69 -14.84 -2.22
CA GLY A 255 11.91 -15.61 -1.25
C GLY A 255 12.80 -16.55 -0.42
N ARG A 256 12.18 -17.21 0.57
CA ARG A 256 12.85 -18.21 1.43
C ARG A 256 13.31 -19.44 0.66
N LEU A 257 12.54 -19.88 -0.32
CA LEU A 257 12.85 -21.08 -1.09
C LEU A 257 13.64 -20.72 -2.35
N LYS A 258 14.66 -21.51 -2.67
CA LYS A 258 15.42 -21.35 -3.92
C LYS A 258 14.47 -21.49 -5.10
N GLY A 259 14.55 -20.56 -6.06
CA GLY A 259 13.69 -20.53 -7.26
C GLY A 259 12.38 -19.74 -7.12
N GLN A 260 12.07 -19.17 -5.96
CA GLN A 260 10.90 -18.29 -5.78
C GLN A 260 11.18 -16.82 -6.12
N GLY A 261 12.40 -16.47 -6.49
CA GLY A 261 12.73 -15.10 -6.92
C GLY A 261 12.16 -14.81 -8.30
N MET A 262 11.60 -13.61 -8.44
CA MET A 262 11.16 -13.06 -9.73
C MET A 262 12.06 -11.89 -10.11
N GLN A 263 12.24 -11.67 -11.41
CA GLN A 263 12.91 -10.51 -11.97
C GLN A 263 11.99 -9.84 -12.97
N PHE A 264 11.91 -8.52 -12.87
CA PHE A 264 11.13 -7.70 -13.78
C PHE A 264 12.09 -6.76 -14.50
N VAL A 265 12.06 -6.80 -15.83
CA VAL A 265 12.95 -6.04 -16.70
C VAL A 265 12.16 -5.02 -17.51
N ALA A 266 12.82 -3.94 -17.87
CA ALA A 266 12.26 -2.93 -18.75
C ALA A 266 12.31 -3.40 -20.21
N HIS A 267 11.36 -2.91 -21.00
CA HIS A 267 11.22 -3.20 -22.41
C HIS A 267 11.40 -1.93 -23.22
N LYS A 268 11.99 -2.08 -24.41
CA LYS A 268 12.18 -0.95 -25.30
C LYS A 268 10.86 -0.26 -25.62
N ASN A 269 10.77 1.02 -25.28
CA ASN A 269 9.58 1.79 -25.52
C ASN A 269 9.53 2.24 -26.99
N GLU A 270 8.38 2.08 -27.65
CA GLU A 270 8.18 2.55 -29.03
C GLU A 270 8.23 4.10 -29.13
N LYS A 271 7.89 4.78 -28.03
CA LYS A 271 7.89 6.25 -27.90
C LYS A 271 8.61 6.66 -26.63
N PRO A 272 9.93 6.62 -26.61
CA PRO A 272 10.70 6.91 -25.40
C PRO A 272 10.55 8.36 -24.98
N HIS A 273 10.42 8.56 -23.68
CA HIS A 273 10.30 9.87 -23.05
C HIS A 273 11.70 10.43 -22.73
N HIS A 274 12.28 11.26 -23.58
CA HIS A 274 13.65 11.75 -23.41
C HIS A 274 13.81 12.97 -22.50
N TYR A 275 12.70 13.59 -22.11
CA TYR A 275 12.76 14.75 -21.23
C TYR A 275 13.20 14.41 -19.79
N PRO A 276 13.75 15.40 -19.06
CA PRO A 276 14.08 15.28 -17.65
C PRO A 276 12.89 14.87 -16.77
N ILE A 277 13.16 14.09 -15.74
CA ILE A 277 12.16 13.67 -14.76
C ILE A 277 12.67 13.95 -13.35
N VAL A 278 11.83 14.60 -12.55
CA VAL A 278 11.99 14.73 -11.10
C VAL A 278 10.90 13.91 -10.43
N VAL A 279 11.28 13.07 -9.49
CA VAL A 279 10.35 12.29 -8.67
C VAL A 279 10.30 12.89 -7.25
N LEU A 280 9.10 13.24 -6.80
CA LEU A 280 8.89 13.73 -5.44
C LEU A 280 8.46 12.59 -4.52
N VAL A 281 9.16 12.43 -3.41
CA VAL A 281 8.91 11.38 -2.40
C VAL A 281 8.92 11.95 -0.98
N ASN A 282 8.28 11.21 -0.06
CA ASN A 282 8.34 11.49 1.37
C ASN A 282 8.17 10.20 2.18
N GLU A 283 8.12 10.29 3.50
CA GLU A 283 7.92 9.18 4.43
C GLU A 283 6.60 8.41 4.24
N GLY A 284 5.62 9.00 3.57
CA GLY A 284 4.38 8.32 3.15
C GLY A 284 4.49 7.59 1.81
N THR A 285 5.64 7.67 1.14
CA THR A 285 5.94 6.92 -0.09
C THR A 285 6.40 5.52 0.28
N ALA A 286 5.66 4.46 -0.11
CA ALA A 286 5.91 3.10 0.36
C ALA A 286 5.77 2.03 -0.72
N SER A 287 6.44 0.86 -0.52
CA SER A 287 6.21 -0.37 -1.29
C SER A 287 6.37 -0.18 -2.81
N ALA A 288 5.31 -0.39 -3.59
CA ALA A 288 5.29 -0.21 -5.05
C ALA A 288 5.83 1.16 -5.51
N ALA A 289 5.57 2.23 -4.74
CA ALA A 289 6.10 3.56 -5.04
C ALA A 289 7.63 3.62 -4.82
N GLU A 290 8.15 2.89 -3.86
CA GLU A 290 9.59 2.78 -3.60
C GLU A 290 10.29 1.98 -4.70
N ILE A 291 9.61 0.99 -5.30
CA ILE A 291 10.11 0.23 -6.46
C ILE A 291 10.33 1.19 -7.64
N VAL A 292 9.32 2.02 -7.97
CA VAL A 292 9.43 2.99 -9.07
C VAL A 292 10.54 4.01 -8.79
N ALA A 293 10.56 4.61 -7.59
CA ALA A 293 11.58 5.58 -7.22
C ALA A 293 12.99 4.96 -7.27
N GLY A 294 13.17 3.77 -6.70
CA GLY A 294 14.45 3.07 -6.68
C GLY A 294 14.93 2.63 -8.06
N ALA A 295 14.02 2.16 -8.92
CA ALA A 295 14.36 1.79 -10.29
C ALA A 295 14.80 3.02 -11.10
N LEU A 296 14.04 4.11 -11.08
CA LEU A 296 14.39 5.33 -11.81
C LEU A 296 15.67 5.99 -11.29
N GLN A 297 15.94 5.90 -9.98
CA GLN A 297 17.18 6.36 -9.36
C GLN A 297 18.37 5.52 -9.81
N ASP A 298 18.30 4.19 -9.67
CA ASP A 298 19.40 3.28 -10.01
C ASP A 298 19.77 3.31 -11.49
N HIS A 299 18.81 3.58 -12.37
CA HIS A 299 19.05 3.79 -13.81
C HIS A 299 19.43 5.24 -14.15
N HIS A 300 19.59 6.11 -13.15
CA HIS A 300 19.87 7.54 -13.38
C HIS A 300 18.86 8.20 -14.35
N ARG A 301 17.63 7.67 -14.40
CA ARG A 301 16.58 8.17 -15.30
C ARG A 301 15.85 9.38 -14.74
N ALA A 302 15.74 9.47 -13.42
CA ALA A 302 15.11 10.58 -12.72
C ALA A 302 15.96 11.05 -11.55
N LEU A 303 15.79 12.31 -11.15
CA LEU A 303 16.30 12.85 -9.89
C LEU A 303 15.22 12.72 -8.82
N ILE A 304 15.54 12.07 -7.71
CA ILE A 304 14.62 11.85 -6.61
C ILE A 304 14.79 12.99 -5.60
N ILE A 305 13.71 13.68 -5.29
CA ILE A 305 13.72 14.87 -4.40
C ILE A 305 12.71 14.68 -3.27
N GLY A 306 13.08 15.07 -2.07
CA GLY A 306 12.18 15.09 -0.92
C GLY A 306 12.81 14.53 0.35
N ARG A 307 12.11 13.61 1.03
CA ARG A 307 12.58 12.96 2.26
C ARG A 307 12.64 11.45 2.08
N PRO A 308 13.49 10.75 2.87
CA PRO A 308 13.58 9.29 2.82
C PRO A 308 12.21 8.63 2.91
N THR A 309 11.99 7.62 2.08
CA THR A 309 10.70 6.92 1.99
C THR A 309 10.47 5.99 3.19
N PHE A 310 9.30 5.35 3.25
CA PHE A 310 8.85 4.55 4.38
C PHE A 310 9.76 3.35 4.69
N GLY A 311 10.20 2.61 3.67
CA GLY A 311 11.07 1.44 3.82
C GLY A 311 10.35 0.10 3.81
N LYS A 312 9.22 -0.02 3.11
CA LYS A 312 8.52 -1.30 2.97
C LYS A 312 9.05 -2.11 1.80
N GLY A 313 10.03 -2.98 2.08
CA GLY A 313 10.66 -3.87 1.11
C GLY A 313 10.08 -5.28 1.05
N SER A 314 8.94 -5.54 1.70
CA SER A 314 8.33 -6.87 1.79
C SER A 314 7.23 -7.09 0.74
N VAL A 315 7.25 -8.28 0.10
CA VAL A 315 6.23 -8.74 -0.86
C VAL A 315 5.13 -9.46 -0.10
N GLN A 316 3.88 -8.99 -0.22
CA GLN A 316 2.71 -9.70 0.29
C GLN A 316 2.01 -10.47 -0.82
N THR A 317 1.85 -11.78 -0.62
CA THR A 317 1.02 -12.63 -1.47
C THR A 317 -0.35 -12.79 -0.86
N ILE A 318 -1.39 -12.59 -1.66
CA ILE A 318 -2.77 -12.82 -1.26
C ILE A 318 -3.18 -14.22 -1.70
N MET A 319 -3.62 -15.03 -0.73
CA MET A 319 -4.05 -16.41 -0.94
C MET A 319 -5.53 -16.53 -0.54
N PRO A 320 -6.48 -16.56 -1.50
CA PRO A 320 -7.90 -16.78 -1.21
C PRO A 320 -8.13 -18.15 -0.57
N LEU A 321 -9.09 -18.22 0.35
CA LEU A 321 -9.54 -19.44 1.01
C LEU A 321 -10.97 -19.78 0.58
N GLU A 322 -11.37 -21.06 0.75
CA GLU A 322 -12.65 -21.58 0.28
C GLU A 322 -13.88 -20.90 0.93
N ASP A 323 -13.74 -20.41 2.16
CA ASP A 323 -14.81 -19.71 2.88
C ASP A 323 -14.98 -18.23 2.48
N GLY A 324 -14.25 -17.79 1.45
CA GLY A 324 -14.24 -16.40 0.97
C GLY A 324 -13.32 -15.46 1.75
N SER A 325 -12.64 -15.94 2.79
CA SER A 325 -11.56 -15.21 3.47
C SER A 325 -10.26 -15.29 2.65
N ALA A 326 -9.20 -14.62 3.11
CA ALA A 326 -7.89 -14.73 2.46
C ALA A 326 -6.76 -14.58 3.48
N LEU A 327 -5.60 -15.15 3.14
CA LEU A 327 -4.34 -14.83 3.79
C LEU A 327 -3.61 -13.75 2.99
N ARG A 328 -3.11 -12.76 3.68
CA ARG A 328 -2.08 -11.85 3.19
C ARG A 328 -0.79 -12.21 3.91
N LEU A 329 0.18 -12.75 3.20
CA LEU A 329 1.39 -13.32 3.78
C LEU A 329 2.63 -12.72 3.15
N THR A 330 3.60 -12.33 3.95
CA THR A 330 4.92 -11.91 3.48
C THR A 330 5.69 -13.12 2.97
N THR A 331 6.03 -13.14 1.67
CA THR A 331 6.64 -14.29 0.99
C THR A 331 8.02 -14.02 0.42
N ALA A 332 8.39 -12.75 0.21
CA ALA A 332 9.67 -12.36 -0.37
C ALA A 332 10.05 -10.92 0.00
N TRP A 333 11.27 -10.54 -0.39
CA TRP A 333 11.82 -9.20 -0.27
C TRP A 333 12.04 -8.58 -1.64
N TYR A 334 11.86 -7.24 -1.73
CA TYR A 334 12.21 -6.44 -2.90
C TYR A 334 13.63 -5.93 -2.84
N TYR A 335 14.28 -5.92 -3.99
CA TYR A 335 15.60 -5.32 -4.21
C TYR A 335 15.56 -4.43 -5.45
N THR A 336 16.20 -3.27 -5.37
CA THR A 336 16.36 -2.35 -6.50
C THR A 336 17.32 -2.96 -7.54
N PRO A 337 17.41 -2.41 -8.76
CA PRO A 337 18.34 -2.90 -9.80
C PRO A 337 19.77 -3.07 -9.31
N ASN A 338 20.28 -2.13 -8.52
CA ASN A 338 21.63 -2.15 -7.95
C ASN A 338 21.77 -3.05 -6.71
N GLY A 339 20.74 -3.83 -6.36
CA GLY A 339 20.82 -4.80 -5.27
C GLY A 339 20.56 -4.22 -3.89
N ARG A 340 20.13 -2.96 -3.76
CA ARG A 340 19.80 -2.35 -2.47
C ARG A 340 18.50 -2.95 -1.93
N SER A 341 18.50 -3.36 -0.65
CA SER A 341 17.27 -3.73 0.06
C SER A 341 16.49 -2.48 0.42
N ILE A 342 15.19 -2.47 0.11
CA ILE A 342 14.27 -1.40 0.49
C ILE A 342 13.84 -1.54 1.97
N GLN A 343 13.81 -2.79 2.49
CA GLN A 343 13.28 -3.09 3.82
C GLN A 343 13.98 -2.31 4.93
N ALA A 344 13.21 -1.61 5.74
CA ALA A 344 13.59 -0.77 6.86
C ALA A 344 14.51 0.43 6.51
N LYS A 345 14.96 0.55 5.25
CA LYS A 345 15.84 1.62 4.75
C LYS A 345 15.10 2.65 3.92
N GLY A 346 14.20 2.19 3.05
CA GLY A 346 13.55 3.01 2.04
C GLY A 346 14.49 3.43 0.91
N ILE A 347 14.03 4.40 0.15
CA ILE A 347 14.81 5.10 -0.88
C ILE A 347 15.23 6.45 -0.33
N THR A 348 16.54 6.69 -0.27
CA THR A 348 17.10 7.99 0.09
C THR A 348 17.08 8.88 -1.15
N PRO A 349 16.45 10.07 -1.12
CA PRO A 349 16.46 11.00 -2.23
C PRO A 349 17.86 11.49 -2.60
N ASP A 350 18.07 11.87 -3.86
CA ASP A 350 19.30 12.50 -4.34
C ASP A 350 19.45 13.93 -3.78
N LEU A 351 18.30 14.62 -3.62
CA LEU A 351 18.22 15.91 -2.95
C LEU A 351 17.24 15.81 -1.78
N ILE A 352 17.79 15.92 -0.56
CA ILE A 352 17.01 15.88 0.68
C ILE A 352 16.64 17.32 1.06
N PHE A 353 15.34 17.54 1.27
CA PHE A 353 14.81 18.79 1.77
C PHE A 353 14.21 18.60 3.15
N GLU A 354 14.92 19.13 4.14
CA GLU A 354 14.42 19.28 5.52
C GLU A 354 13.71 20.62 5.61
N GLN A 355 12.42 20.61 5.91
CA GLN A 355 11.72 21.88 6.18
C GLN A 355 12.06 22.38 7.58
N ASP A 356 12.22 23.72 7.70
CA ASP A 356 12.57 24.48 8.89
C ASP A 356 12.09 23.90 10.22
N ILE A 357 13.05 23.55 11.05
CA ILE A 357 12.92 23.03 12.43
C ILE A 357 12.10 23.98 13.33
N GLU A 358 12.05 25.29 13.06
CA GLU A 358 11.36 26.26 13.90
C GLU A 358 9.83 26.19 13.86
N LYS A 359 9.22 25.77 12.74
CA LYS A 359 7.76 25.58 12.65
C LYS A 359 7.28 24.23 13.20
N ALA A 360 8.16 23.27 13.39
CA ALA A 360 7.87 21.93 13.88
C ALA A 360 7.63 21.83 15.39
N LYS A 361 8.00 22.84 16.16
CA LYS A 361 7.82 22.83 17.63
C LYS A 361 6.36 22.70 18.09
N TYR A 362 5.39 22.84 17.19
CA TYR A 362 3.95 22.85 17.53
C TYR A 362 3.11 21.72 16.92
N SER A 363 3.68 20.77 16.17
CA SER A 363 2.93 19.62 15.65
C SER A 363 3.44 18.30 16.23
N HIS A 364 2.62 17.63 17.03
CA HIS A 364 2.89 16.30 17.63
C HIS A 364 2.62 15.15 16.64
N ILE A 365 2.97 15.29 15.36
CA ILE A 365 2.80 14.21 14.39
C ILE A 365 4.06 13.34 14.43
N HIS A 366 3.95 12.15 15.01
CA HIS A 366 4.96 11.10 14.87
C HIS A 366 4.92 10.55 13.44
N ILE A 367 6.03 10.72 12.72
CA ILE A 367 6.24 10.06 11.43
C ILE A 367 6.61 8.62 11.73
N ILE A 368 5.75 7.68 11.32
CA ILE A 368 5.97 6.24 11.49
C ILE A 368 6.58 5.70 10.19
N ARG A 369 7.72 5.01 10.30
CA ARG A 369 8.38 4.28 9.21
C ARG A 369 8.29 2.77 9.46
N GLU A 370 8.61 1.94 8.46
CA GLU A 370 8.60 0.48 8.59
C GLU A 370 9.40 0.00 9.82
N ARG A 371 10.59 0.56 10.06
CA ARG A 371 11.45 0.24 11.19
C ARG A 371 10.88 0.60 12.57
N ASP A 372 9.85 1.45 12.63
CA ASP A 372 9.19 1.88 13.87
C ASP A 372 7.99 0.99 14.21
N LEU A 373 7.61 0.08 13.34
CA LEU A 373 6.51 -0.86 13.56
C LEU A 373 6.94 -1.97 14.53
N GLU A 374 6.07 -2.33 15.45
CA GLU A 374 6.29 -3.51 16.29
C GLU A 374 6.41 -4.77 15.42
N ARG A 375 7.47 -5.57 15.66
CA ARG A 375 7.78 -6.80 14.92
C ARG A 375 8.04 -6.59 13.42
N HIS A 376 8.52 -5.39 13.04
CA HIS A 376 8.96 -5.16 11.67
C HIS A 376 10.02 -6.20 11.26
N LEU A 377 10.00 -6.56 9.99
CA LEU A 377 11.00 -7.46 9.43
C LEU A 377 12.32 -6.71 9.24
N LYS A 378 13.39 -7.22 9.87
CA LYS A 378 14.72 -6.59 9.80
C LYS A 378 15.27 -6.65 8.38
N GLY A 379 15.83 -5.52 7.92
CA GLY A 379 16.63 -5.46 6.72
C GLY A 379 18.05 -6.03 6.92
N GLU A 380 18.82 -6.17 5.84
CA GLU A 380 20.20 -6.70 5.89
C GLU A 380 21.17 -5.82 6.70
N GLU A 381 20.85 -4.53 6.88
CA GLU A 381 21.56 -3.58 7.76
C GLU A 381 20.58 -2.55 8.31
N GLU A 382 20.64 -2.26 9.62
CA GLU A 382 19.84 -1.21 10.27
C GLU A 382 20.61 0.12 10.28
N LEU A 383 19.96 1.21 9.83
CA LEU A 383 20.50 2.56 9.94
C LEU A 383 20.04 3.22 11.26
N PRO A 384 20.84 4.14 11.85
CA PRO A 384 20.48 4.88 13.07
C PRO A 384 19.16 5.67 12.89
N ILE A 385 18.39 5.77 13.97
CA ILE A 385 17.10 6.48 13.98
C ILE A 385 17.37 7.99 14.14
N GLU A 386 17.10 8.78 13.10
CA GLU A 386 16.90 10.23 13.25
C GLU A 386 15.41 10.55 13.33
N LYS A 387 15.03 11.35 14.33
CA LYS A 387 13.64 11.73 14.58
C LYS A 387 13.35 13.04 13.87
N ASP A 388 12.52 13.01 12.83
CA ASP A 388 12.08 14.20 12.11
C ASP A 388 10.56 14.42 12.13
N LYS A 389 10.17 15.69 12.22
CA LYS A 389 8.77 16.15 12.25
C LYS A 389 8.60 17.22 11.18
N HIS A 390 7.64 17.13 10.25
CA HIS A 390 7.23 18.33 9.48
C HIS A 390 5.95 18.22 8.65
N LYS A 391 5.39 19.41 8.33
CA LYS A 391 4.21 19.65 7.51
C LYS A 391 4.63 20.20 6.14
N GLU A 392 4.19 19.58 5.06
CA GLU A 392 4.54 19.96 3.69
C GLU A 392 3.74 21.14 3.17
N THR A 393 4.43 22.09 2.50
CA THR A 393 3.84 23.09 1.61
C THR A 393 4.17 22.72 0.16
N ASP A 394 3.48 23.32 -0.82
CA ASP A 394 3.73 23.12 -2.27
C ASP A 394 5.13 23.57 -2.75
N PHE A 395 5.97 24.06 -1.84
CA PHE A 395 7.36 24.49 -2.06
C PHE A 395 8.20 23.45 -2.83
N LEU A 396 8.02 22.15 -2.57
CA LEU A 396 8.78 21.11 -3.28
C LEU A 396 8.42 21.02 -4.78
N ILE A 397 7.21 21.40 -5.17
CA ILE A 397 6.82 21.47 -6.58
C ILE A 397 7.60 22.61 -7.27
N ASP A 398 7.73 23.76 -6.59
CA ASP A 398 8.47 24.91 -7.11
C ASP A 398 9.96 24.57 -7.23
N VAL A 399 10.54 23.90 -6.22
CA VAL A 399 11.93 23.42 -6.26
C VAL A 399 12.12 22.43 -7.43
N ALA A 400 11.24 21.44 -7.57
CA ALA A 400 11.31 20.48 -8.68
C ALA A 400 11.23 21.16 -10.05
N LEU A 401 10.40 22.16 -10.17
CA LEU A 401 10.29 22.97 -11.39
C LEU A 401 11.58 23.76 -11.68
N GLN A 402 12.21 24.36 -10.65
CA GLN A 402 13.52 25.02 -10.81
C GLN A 402 14.63 24.04 -11.20
N VAL A 403 14.63 22.82 -10.62
CA VAL A 403 15.55 21.77 -11.03
C VAL A 403 15.37 21.40 -12.49
N LEU A 404 14.13 21.20 -12.95
CA LEU A 404 13.85 20.92 -14.36
C LEU A 404 14.28 22.07 -15.31
N LYS A 405 14.10 23.32 -14.89
CA LYS A 405 14.54 24.50 -15.67
C LYS A 405 16.06 24.60 -15.79
N ASN A 406 16.79 24.14 -14.81
CA ASN A 406 18.25 24.19 -14.75
C ASN A 406 18.87 22.78 -14.80
N TRP A 407 18.25 21.87 -15.54
CA TRP A 407 18.55 20.44 -15.52
C TRP A 407 20.02 20.10 -15.70
N ASP A 408 20.69 20.77 -16.65
CA ASP A 408 22.10 20.52 -16.96
C ASP A 408 23.02 20.77 -15.76
N SER A 409 22.65 21.68 -14.85
CA SER A 409 23.39 21.96 -13.63
C SER A 409 23.30 20.85 -12.58
N PHE A 410 22.32 19.97 -12.68
CA PHE A 410 22.07 18.88 -11.74
C PHE A 410 22.44 17.49 -12.27
N THR A 411 22.86 17.41 -13.55
CA THR A 411 23.25 16.12 -14.16
C THR A 411 24.42 15.44 -13.44
N HIS A 412 25.33 16.21 -12.82
CA HIS A 412 26.46 15.68 -12.07
C HIS A 412 26.06 14.94 -10.77
N LEU A 413 24.85 15.13 -10.26
CA LEU A 413 24.34 14.41 -9.09
C LEU A 413 23.90 12.97 -9.43
N ARG A 414 24.00 12.56 -10.69
CA ARG A 414 23.61 11.25 -11.17
C ARG A 414 24.76 10.24 -11.26
N TYR A 415 26.00 10.67 -10.97
CA TYR A 415 27.20 9.84 -11.05
C TYR A 415 27.85 9.63 -9.68
#